data_88196e2b8a78b9a409d693a233bc9143
#
_entry.id   88196e2b8a78b9a409d693a233bc9143
#
_cell.length_a   1.000
_cell.length_b   1.000
_cell.length_c   1.000
_cell.angle_alpha   90.00
_cell.angle_beta   90.00
_cell.angle_gamma   90.00
#
_symmetry.space_group_name_H-M   'P 1'
#
loop_
_entity.id
_entity.type
_entity.pdbx_description
1 polymer ?
#
loop_
_entity_poly.entity_id
_entity_poly.type
_entity_poly.pdbx_seq_one_letter_code
_entity_poly.pdbx_strand_id
1 'polypeptide(L)'
;MRQISVDNSDILLEPVGRNTAPAIALAAFQACENGGDPVLLVLAADHLIKDSDTFRTKIKEAQALAEQGKLVTFGIVPTQPHTGYGYIKAGNKLNIGFDVSEFVEKPDMPTATQYVSSGEYFWNSGMFMFKASAFLKALEVHAPDIYSVCKKAIEKTEKDLDFVRVDKDIFASCPSDSIDYAVMEKTSEAAMVTLDAGWSDVGSWSSLWE
;
A
#
# COMPACT_ATOMS: atom_id res chain seq x y z
N MET A 1 -20.65 1.68 4.67
CA MET A 1 -20.64 0.23 4.92
C MET A 1 -22.03 -0.41 4.80
N ARG A 2 -23.09 0.17 5.37
CA ARG A 2 -24.47 -0.39 5.24
C ARG A 2 -24.95 -0.57 3.81
N GLN A 3 -24.53 0.29 2.87
CA GLN A 3 -24.92 0.21 1.45
C GLN A 3 -24.30 -0.99 0.70
N ILE A 4 -23.19 -1.53 1.20
CA ILE A 4 -22.50 -2.67 0.59
C ILE A 4 -22.59 -3.93 1.45
N SER A 5 -23.50 -3.92 2.45
CA SER A 5 -23.78 -5.06 3.36
C SER A 5 -22.53 -5.63 4.03
N VAL A 6 -21.57 -4.77 4.39
CA VAL A 6 -20.41 -5.17 5.19
C VAL A 6 -20.75 -4.96 6.65
N ASP A 7 -20.99 -6.07 7.34
CA ASP A 7 -21.09 -6.13 8.79
C ASP A 7 -19.68 -6.36 9.35
N ASN A 8 -19.33 -5.83 10.50
CA ASN A 8 -18.00 -5.90 11.14
C ASN A 8 -16.90 -5.10 10.41
N SER A 9 -17.09 -3.81 10.28
CA SER A 9 -16.07 -2.89 9.82
C SER A 9 -15.80 -1.83 10.86
N ASP A 10 -14.53 -1.63 11.21
CA ASP A 10 -14.08 -0.47 11.95
C ASP A 10 -13.74 0.67 10.99
N ILE A 11 -14.11 1.88 11.34
CA ILE A 11 -13.75 3.09 10.60
C ILE A 11 -12.77 3.89 11.44
N LEU A 12 -11.48 3.80 11.10
CA LEU A 12 -10.44 4.61 11.72
C LEU A 12 -10.50 6.04 11.15
N LEU A 13 -10.66 7.02 12.03
CA LEU A 13 -10.72 8.42 11.64
C LEU A 13 -9.43 9.15 12.03
N GLU A 14 -8.69 9.57 11.01
CA GLU A 14 -7.57 10.47 11.19
C GLU A 14 -8.08 11.90 11.45
N PRO A 15 -7.62 12.57 12.50
CA PRO A 15 -8.04 13.95 12.78
C PRO A 15 -7.47 14.96 11.80
N VAL A 16 -6.40 14.60 11.10
CA VAL A 16 -5.73 15.37 10.05
C VAL A 16 -5.03 14.40 9.10
N GLY A 17 -5.08 14.65 7.79
CA GLY A 17 -4.39 13.81 6.81
C GLY A 17 -2.86 13.88 6.97
N ARG A 18 -2.20 12.73 7.05
CA ARG A 18 -0.74 12.57 7.16
C ARG A 18 -0.16 11.64 6.09
N ASN A 19 -0.84 11.49 4.95
CA ASN A 19 -0.47 10.59 3.87
C ASN A 19 -0.63 9.11 4.24
N THR A 20 -0.17 8.18 3.40
CA THR A 20 -0.54 6.76 3.49
C THR A 20 0.23 5.98 4.56
N ALA A 21 1.48 6.29 4.85
CA ALA A 21 2.25 5.54 5.85
C ALA A 21 1.62 5.62 7.26
N PRO A 22 1.24 6.80 7.79
CA PRO A 22 0.56 6.89 9.08
C PRO A 22 -0.82 6.22 9.09
N ALA A 23 -1.61 6.37 8.03
CA ALA A 23 -2.93 5.74 7.92
C ALA A 23 -2.83 4.21 8.02
N ILE A 24 -1.90 3.61 7.26
CA ILE A 24 -1.64 2.17 7.28
C ILE A 24 -1.06 1.73 8.64
N ALA A 25 -0.21 2.56 9.28
CA ALA A 25 0.34 2.26 10.59
C ALA A 25 -0.77 2.16 11.66
N LEU A 26 -1.71 3.09 11.68
CA LEU A 26 -2.86 3.02 12.59
C LEU A 26 -3.67 1.75 12.36
N ALA A 27 -3.96 1.40 11.10
CA ALA A 27 -4.68 0.18 10.75
C ALA A 27 -3.91 -1.09 11.17
N ALA A 28 -2.59 -1.11 10.99
CA ALA A 28 -1.74 -2.24 11.39
C ALA A 28 -1.69 -2.41 12.93
N PHE A 29 -1.55 -1.33 13.69
CA PHE A 29 -1.62 -1.39 15.14
C PHE A 29 -2.98 -1.87 15.63
N GLN A 30 -4.07 -1.33 15.07
CA GLN A 30 -5.43 -1.76 15.41
C GLN A 30 -5.64 -3.26 15.14
N ALA A 31 -5.15 -3.74 14.00
CA ALA A 31 -5.27 -5.15 13.62
C ALA A 31 -4.49 -6.09 14.55
N CYS A 32 -3.44 -5.60 15.20
CA CYS A 32 -2.62 -6.36 16.16
C CYS A 32 -3.14 -6.24 17.60
N GLU A 33 -4.13 -5.41 17.91
CA GLU A 33 -4.58 -5.09 19.28
C GLU A 33 -4.92 -6.34 20.11
N ASN A 34 -5.47 -7.37 19.48
CA ASN A 34 -5.87 -8.61 20.15
C ASN A 34 -4.81 -9.72 20.10
N GLY A 35 -3.53 -9.37 19.87
CA GLY A 35 -2.42 -10.32 19.83
C GLY A 35 -2.34 -11.16 18.54
N GLY A 36 -3.14 -10.80 17.52
CA GLY A 36 -3.05 -11.38 16.19
C GLY A 36 -1.94 -10.74 15.34
N ASP A 37 -1.58 -11.39 14.25
CA ASP A 37 -0.68 -10.86 13.22
C ASP A 37 -1.29 -11.12 11.84
N PRO A 38 -2.40 -10.42 11.52
CA PRO A 38 -3.10 -10.67 10.27
C PRO A 38 -2.32 -10.15 9.06
N VAL A 39 -2.60 -10.74 7.91
CA VAL A 39 -2.19 -10.19 6.62
C VAL A 39 -3.17 -9.07 6.26
N LEU A 40 -2.63 -7.90 5.99
CA LEU A 40 -3.37 -6.72 5.55
C LEU A 40 -3.30 -6.62 4.03
N LEU A 41 -4.44 -6.40 3.39
CA LEU A 41 -4.53 -5.96 2.00
C LEU A 41 -4.92 -4.48 1.99
N VAL A 42 -4.00 -3.64 1.57
CA VAL A 42 -4.17 -2.19 1.50
C VAL A 42 -4.60 -1.79 0.11
N LEU A 43 -5.76 -1.16 0.01
CA LEU A 43 -6.37 -0.74 -1.25
C LEU A 43 -6.77 0.73 -1.17
N ALA A 44 -6.60 1.46 -2.28
CA ALA A 44 -7.24 2.76 -2.46
C ALA A 44 -8.74 2.59 -2.72
N ALA A 45 -9.55 3.55 -2.25
CA ALA A 45 -11.00 3.46 -2.35
C ALA A 45 -11.57 3.86 -3.73
N ASP A 46 -10.74 4.45 -4.58
CA ASP A 46 -11.10 5.09 -5.85
C ASP A 46 -10.48 4.43 -7.08
N HIS A 47 -9.74 3.33 -6.92
CA HIS A 47 -9.20 2.58 -8.04
C HIS A 47 -10.26 1.69 -8.71
N LEU A 48 -10.14 1.54 -10.02
CA LEU A 48 -10.93 0.62 -10.82
C LEU A 48 -10.13 -0.63 -11.17
N ILE A 49 -10.76 -1.80 -11.06
CA ILE A 49 -10.22 -3.09 -11.49
C ILE A 49 -11.32 -3.77 -12.33
N LYS A 50 -11.05 -3.95 -13.64
CA LYS A 50 -12.04 -4.50 -14.57
C LYS A 50 -12.18 -6.02 -14.43
N ASP A 51 -11.08 -6.74 -14.24
CA ASP A 51 -11.05 -8.20 -14.05
C ASP A 51 -10.85 -8.59 -12.57
N SER A 52 -11.97 -8.73 -11.87
CA SER A 52 -11.97 -9.09 -10.45
C SER A 52 -11.49 -10.52 -10.19
N ASP A 53 -11.61 -11.45 -11.13
CA ASP A 53 -11.21 -12.85 -10.94
C ASP A 53 -9.69 -12.99 -11.05
N THR A 54 -9.08 -12.34 -12.04
CA THR A 54 -7.62 -12.19 -12.12
C THR A 54 -7.08 -11.52 -10.87
N PHE A 55 -7.70 -10.43 -10.41
CA PHE A 55 -7.28 -9.74 -9.19
C PHE A 55 -7.32 -10.64 -7.96
N ARG A 56 -8.42 -11.40 -7.75
CA ARG A 56 -8.52 -12.37 -6.65
C ARG A 56 -7.45 -13.44 -6.69
N THR A 57 -7.08 -13.89 -7.88
CA THR A 57 -5.98 -14.86 -8.06
C THR A 57 -4.66 -14.25 -7.63
N LYS A 58 -4.38 -13.01 -8.03
CA LYS A 58 -3.16 -12.28 -7.66
C LYS A 58 -3.09 -11.93 -6.18
N ILE A 59 -4.22 -11.67 -5.53
CA ILE A 59 -4.28 -11.53 -4.06
C ILE A 59 -3.78 -12.83 -3.37
N LYS A 60 -4.18 -14.02 -3.83
CA LYS A 60 -3.71 -15.28 -3.23
C LYS A 60 -2.20 -15.48 -3.43
N GLU A 61 -1.67 -15.10 -4.59
CA GLU A 61 -0.23 -15.10 -4.85
C GLU A 61 0.51 -14.15 -3.90
N ALA A 62 0.01 -12.92 -3.75
CA ALA A 62 0.58 -11.92 -2.85
C ALA A 62 0.49 -12.34 -1.38
N GLN A 63 -0.62 -12.99 -0.97
CA GLN A 63 -0.78 -13.51 0.38
C GLN A 63 0.30 -14.53 0.73
N ALA A 64 0.62 -15.44 -0.18
CA ALA A 64 1.65 -16.45 0.05
C ALA A 64 3.05 -15.83 0.28
N LEU A 65 3.36 -14.70 -0.35
CA LEU A 65 4.59 -13.95 -0.10
C LEU A 65 4.53 -13.15 1.21
N ALA A 66 3.39 -12.51 1.48
CA ALA A 66 3.17 -11.76 2.71
C ALA A 66 3.28 -12.65 3.96
N GLU A 67 2.77 -13.88 3.91
CA GLU A 67 2.89 -14.88 4.98
C GLU A 67 4.35 -15.27 5.26
N GLN A 68 5.25 -15.12 4.28
CA GLN A 68 6.68 -15.31 4.42
C GLN A 68 7.40 -14.06 4.95
N GLY A 69 6.68 -12.99 5.27
CA GLY A 69 7.22 -11.73 5.81
C GLY A 69 7.59 -10.69 4.76
N LYS A 70 7.27 -10.91 3.48
CA LYS A 70 7.51 -9.92 2.43
C LYS A 70 6.50 -8.77 2.48
N LEU A 71 6.95 -7.58 2.09
CA LEU A 71 6.12 -6.41 1.83
C LEU A 71 5.79 -6.40 0.34
N VAL A 72 4.59 -6.90 0.01
CA VAL A 72 4.21 -7.13 -1.38
C VAL A 72 3.50 -5.92 -1.96
N THR A 73 3.87 -5.53 -3.17
CA THR A 73 3.14 -4.57 -4.01
C THR A 73 2.63 -5.24 -5.29
N PHE A 74 1.64 -4.63 -5.94
CA PHE A 74 1.10 -5.08 -7.22
C PHE A 74 1.64 -4.19 -8.34
N GLY A 75 2.49 -4.78 -9.18
CA GLY A 75 3.06 -4.11 -10.34
C GLY A 75 2.16 -4.24 -11.57
N ILE A 76 1.68 -3.11 -12.07
CA ILE A 76 0.83 -3.06 -13.26
C ILE A 76 1.70 -3.07 -14.51
N VAL A 77 1.37 -3.91 -15.48
CA VAL A 77 2.05 -3.92 -16.79
C VAL A 77 1.80 -2.59 -17.50
N PRO A 78 2.87 -1.79 -17.77
CA PRO A 78 2.68 -0.48 -18.36
C PRO A 78 2.30 -0.60 -19.84
N THR A 79 1.29 0.15 -20.26
CA THR A 79 0.83 0.20 -21.66
C THR A 79 1.40 1.41 -22.40
N GLN A 80 1.89 2.41 -21.67
CA GLN A 80 2.47 3.65 -22.20
C GLN A 80 3.38 4.31 -21.17
N PRO A 81 4.28 5.24 -21.56
CA PRO A 81 5.00 6.05 -20.60
C PRO A 81 4.07 6.98 -19.84
N HIS A 82 4.16 6.99 -18.52
CA HIS A 82 3.33 7.85 -17.67
C HIS A 82 4.17 8.49 -16.56
N THR A 83 4.17 9.82 -16.49
CA THR A 83 4.99 10.58 -15.51
C THR A 83 4.29 10.80 -14.17
N GLY A 84 3.01 10.46 -14.07
CA GLY A 84 2.22 10.59 -12.86
C GLY A 84 2.29 9.35 -11.94
N TYR A 85 2.86 8.24 -12.41
CA TYR A 85 2.97 6.98 -11.67
C TYR A 85 4.38 6.73 -11.17
N GLY A 86 4.47 5.99 -10.05
CA GLY A 86 5.69 5.33 -9.65
C GLY A 86 5.99 4.11 -10.52
N TYR A 87 7.25 3.75 -10.63
CA TYR A 87 7.74 2.58 -11.37
C TYR A 87 8.51 1.65 -10.44
N ILE A 88 8.31 0.35 -10.62
CA ILE A 88 8.96 -0.70 -9.86
C ILE A 88 9.77 -1.55 -10.84
N LYS A 89 11.07 -1.67 -10.63
CA LYS A 89 11.90 -2.58 -11.38
C LYS A 89 11.85 -3.98 -10.76
N ALA A 90 11.50 -4.97 -11.59
CA ALA A 90 11.59 -6.36 -11.19
C ALA A 90 13.05 -6.76 -10.92
N GLY A 91 13.28 -7.40 -9.79
CA GLY A 91 14.56 -8.00 -9.43
C GLY A 91 14.60 -9.49 -9.77
N ASN A 92 15.17 -10.29 -8.88
CA ASN A 92 15.24 -11.73 -9.07
C ASN A 92 13.84 -12.34 -9.04
N LYS A 93 13.65 -13.34 -9.90
CA LYS A 93 12.42 -14.13 -9.90
C LYS A 93 12.35 -14.98 -8.63
N LEU A 94 11.24 -14.88 -7.92
CA LEU A 94 10.89 -15.75 -6.80
C LEU A 94 10.06 -16.94 -7.30
N ASN A 95 9.68 -17.85 -6.40
CA ASN A 95 8.72 -18.92 -6.74
C ASN A 95 7.39 -18.32 -7.22
N ILE A 96 6.99 -17.18 -6.62
CA ILE A 96 5.83 -16.38 -7.00
C ILE A 96 6.33 -14.93 -7.10
N GLY A 97 6.11 -14.27 -8.26
CA GLY A 97 6.50 -12.86 -8.44
C GLY A 97 8.01 -12.62 -8.51
N PHE A 98 8.43 -11.47 -8.03
CA PHE A 98 9.80 -10.97 -8.11
C PHE A 98 10.19 -10.23 -6.83
N ASP A 99 11.48 -10.21 -6.49
CA ASP A 99 12.01 -9.16 -5.61
C ASP A 99 11.87 -7.80 -6.30
N VAL A 100 11.85 -6.73 -5.52
CA VAL A 100 11.92 -5.36 -6.04
C VAL A 100 13.40 -4.92 -6.03
N SER A 101 13.95 -4.60 -7.21
CA SER A 101 15.33 -4.12 -7.31
C SER A 101 15.43 -2.60 -7.23
N GLU A 102 14.39 -1.89 -7.66
CA GLU A 102 14.35 -0.43 -7.66
C GLU A 102 12.91 0.06 -7.59
N PHE A 103 12.70 1.16 -6.90
CA PHE A 103 11.42 1.86 -6.80
C PHE A 103 11.66 3.32 -7.17
N VAL A 104 10.97 3.85 -8.17
CA VAL A 104 11.16 5.21 -8.67
C VAL A 104 9.82 5.92 -8.77
N GLU A 105 9.67 6.99 -8.04
CA GLU A 105 8.43 7.77 -8.03
C GLU A 105 8.47 8.87 -9.09
N LYS A 106 7.47 8.90 -9.95
CA LYS A 106 7.18 9.97 -10.92
C LYS A 106 8.39 10.41 -11.76
N PRO A 107 8.98 9.52 -12.59
CA PRO A 107 10.11 9.87 -13.46
C PRO A 107 9.70 10.91 -14.51
N ASP A 108 10.70 11.54 -15.14
CA ASP A 108 10.45 12.37 -16.33
C ASP A 108 10.06 11.52 -17.56
N MET A 109 9.53 12.14 -18.59
CA MET A 109 9.03 11.44 -19.79
C MET A 109 10.11 10.62 -20.51
N PRO A 110 11.35 11.11 -20.71
CA PRO A 110 12.43 10.29 -21.29
C PRO A 110 12.70 9.03 -20.48
N THR A 111 12.79 9.15 -19.16
CA THR A 111 13.03 8.01 -18.24
C THR A 111 11.86 7.03 -18.26
N ALA A 112 10.60 7.54 -18.18
CA ALA A 112 9.41 6.70 -18.28
C ALA A 112 9.35 5.92 -19.61
N THR A 113 9.76 6.55 -20.71
CA THR A 113 9.83 5.90 -22.03
C THR A 113 10.86 4.77 -22.05
N GLN A 114 12.03 4.99 -21.44
CA GLN A 114 13.06 3.95 -21.31
C GLN A 114 12.55 2.78 -20.46
N TYR A 115 11.88 3.05 -19.35
CA TYR A 115 11.32 2.03 -18.46
C TYR A 115 10.32 1.12 -19.18
N VAL A 116 9.36 1.72 -19.90
CA VAL A 116 8.38 0.95 -20.68
C VAL A 116 9.07 0.13 -21.79
N SER A 117 10.03 0.74 -22.49
CA SER A 117 10.75 0.06 -23.60
C SER A 117 11.62 -1.11 -23.13
N SER A 118 12.13 -1.06 -21.90
CA SER A 118 12.95 -2.13 -21.34
C SER A 118 12.17 -3.41 -21.03
N GLY A 119 10.87 -3.28 -20.71
CA GLY A 119 10.03 -4.39 -20.24
C GLY A 119 10.37 -4.90 -18.84
N GLU A 120 11.28 -4.22 -18.11
CA GLU A 120 11.70 -4.60 -16.76
C GLU A 120 10.94 -3.85 -15.66
N TYR A 121 10.23 -2.79 -16.02
CA TYR A 121 9.53 -1.91 -15.07
C TYR A 121 8.02 -2.06 -15.17
N PHE A 122 7.39 -1.94 -14.01
CA PHE A 122 5.94 -1.99 -13.82
C PHE A 122 5.46 -0.71 -13.14
N TRP A 123 4.23 -0.27 -13.38
CA TRP A 123 3.68 0.84 -12.60
C TRP A 123 3.38 0.39 -11.17
N ASN A 124 3.72 1.23 -10.20
CA ASN A 124 3.27 1.05 -8.84
C ASN A 124 1.77 1.33 -8.75
N SER A 125 1.00 0.32 -8.37
CA SER A 125 -0.46 0.46 -8.21
C SER A 125 -0.87 1.22 -6.95
N GLY A 126 0.04 1.42 -5.98
CA GLY A 126 -0.33 1.91 -4.65
C GLY A 126 -1.12 0.91 -3.81
N MET A 127 -1.22 -0.34 -4.26
CA MET A 127 -1.83 -1.44 -3.49
C MET A 127 -0.73 -2.31 -2.88
N PHE A 128 -0.93 -2.69 -1.61
CA PHE A 128 0.08 -3.45 -0.87
C PHE A 128 -0.54 -4.62 -0.11
N MET A 129 0.28 -5.63 0.17
CA MET A 129 -0.12 -6.75 1.01
C MET A 129 1.04 -7.23 1.87
N PHE A 130 0.82 -7.34 3.18
CA PHE A 130 1.85 -7.73 4.14
C PHE A 130 1.23 -8.13 5.48
N LYS A 131 1.99 -8.86 6.30
CA LYS A 131 1.65 -9.01 7.72
C LYS A 131 1.74 -7.68 8.44
N ALA A 132 0.81 -7.41 9.33
CA ALA A 132 0.80 -6.18 10.13
C ALA A 132 2.14 -5.98 10.86
N SER A 133 2.67 -7.03 11.49
CA SER A 133 3.96 -6.99 12.19
C SER A 133 5.15 -6.71 11.27
N ALA A 134 5.16 -7.26 10.04
CA ALA A 134 6.23 -7.04 9.08
C ALA A 134 6.29 -5.58 8.64
N PHE A 135 5.13 -4.98 8.33
CA PHE A 135 5.05 -3.57 8.00
C PHE A 135 5.47 -2.67 9.18
N LEU A 136 4.94 -2.93 10.38
CA LEU A 136 5.29 -2.14 11.58
C LEU A 136 6.79 -2.20 11.89
N LYS A 137 7.42 -3.37 11.75
CA LYS A 137 8.86 -3.54 11.91
C LYS A 137 9.66 -2.72 10.87
N ALA A 138 9.24 -2.76 9.60
CA ALA A 138 9.89 -1.98 8.56
C ALA A 138 9.70 -0.47 8.80
N LEU A 139 8.50 -0.05 9.22
CA LEU A 139 8.22 1.34 9.55
C LEU A 139 9.07 1.82 10.75
N GLU A 140 9.23 0.99 11.78
CA GLU A 140 10.07 1.32 12.94
C GLU A 140 11.54 1.56 12.55
N VAL A 141 12.05 0.77 11.59
CA VAL A 141 13.44 0.89 11.10
C VAL A 141 13.61 2.10 10.18
N HIS A 142 12.69 2.33 9.25
CA HIS A 142 12.88 3.29 8.16
C HIS A 142 12.21 4.65 8.40
N ALA A 143 11.19 4.71 9.27
CA ALA A 143 10.46 5.92 9.65
C ALA A 143 10.05 5.89 11.13
N PRO A 144 11.02 5.85 12.08
CA PRO A 144 10.77 5.67 13.51
C PRO A 144 9.86 6.74 14.13
N ASP A 145 9.90 7.96 13.62
CA ASP A 145 9.04 9.04 14.11
C ASP A 145 7.57 8.77 13.80
N ILE A 146 7.25 8.31 12.58
CA ILE A 146 5.89 7.92 12.19
C ILE A 146 5.43 6.75 13.07
N TYR A 147 6.26 5.69 13.19
CA TYR A 147 5.96 4.53 14.03
C TYR A 147 5.63 4.93 15.47
N SER A 148 6.52 5.74 16.08
CA SER A 148 6.38 6.14 17.49
C SER A 148 5.12 6.98 17.74
N VAL A 149 4.82 7.93 16.85
CA VAL A 149 3.63 8.78 16.99
C VAL A 149 2.35 7.97 16.77
N CYS A 150 2.29 7.15 15.73
CA CYS A 150 1.11 6.33 15.45
C CYS A 150 0.84 5.33 16.58
N LYS A 151 1.89 4.70 17.14
CA LYS A 151 1.76 3.81 18.29
C LYS A 151 1.14 4.51 19.50
N LYS A 152 1.64 5.70 19.85
CA LYS A 152 1.09 6.48 20.96
C LYS A 152 -0.33 6.97 20.71
N ALA A 153 -0.65 7.34 19.46
CA ALA A 153 -1.97 7.82 19.09
C ALA A 153 -3.04 6.73 19.17
N ILE A 154 -2.68 5.49 18.75
CA ILE A 154 -3.63 4.36 18.78
C ILE A 154 -3.86 3.83 20.22
N GLU A 155 -2.89 3.96 21.13
CA GLU A 155 -3.04 3.57 22.53
C GLU A 155 -4.10 4.41 23.29
N LYS A 156 -4.47 5.56 22.74
CA LYS A 156 -5.45 6.51 23.30
C LYS A 156 -6.65 6.70 22.38
N THR A 157 -7.17 5.60 21.84
CA THR A 157 -8.36 5.66 20.98
C THR A 157 -9.64 5.79 21.78
N GLU A 158 -10.61 6.51 21.20
CA GLU A 158 -11.98 6.56 21.67
C GLU A 158 -12.90 5.89 20.66
N LYS A 159 -13.75 4.96 21.13
CA LYS A 159 -14.80 4.36 20.29
C LYS A 159 -16.05 5.24 20.32
N ASP A 160 -16.46 5.67 19.13
CA ASP A 160 -17.65 6.49 18.91
C ASP A 160 -18.52 5.80 17.85
N LEU A 161 -19.45 4.96 18.29
CA LEU A 161 -20.28 4.09 17.45
C LEU A 161 -19.43 3.18 16.54
N ASP A 162 -19.51 3.39 15.21
CA ASP A 162 -18.75 2.65 14.21
C ASP A 162 -17.33 3.22 13.99
N PHE A 163 -16.98 4.29 14.72
CA PHE A 163 -15.73 5.02 14.53
C PHE A 163 -14.73 4.74 15.64
N VAL A 164 -13.47 4.61 15.24
CA VAL A 164 -12.30 4.60 16.12
C VAL A 164 -11.56 5.91 15.90
N ARG A 165 -11.55 6.78 16.91
CA ARG A 165 -10.87 8.07 16.87
C ARG A 165 -9.54 7.97 17.60
N VAL A 166 -8.46 8.31 16.94
CA VAL A 166 -7.14 8.39 17.57
C VAL A 166 -6.95 9.74 18.26
N ASP A 167 -6.01 9.80 19.21
CA ASP A 167 -5.68 11.04 19.91
C ASP A 167 -5.26 12.12 18.91
N LYS A 168 -6.00 13.23 18.90
CA LYS A 168 -5.86 14.31 17.92
C LYS A 168 -4.52 15.03 18.05
N ASP A 169 -4.11 15.35 19.26
CA ASP A 169 -2.93 16.19 19.50
C ASP A 169 -1.66 15.39 19.24
N ILE A 170 -1.65 14.12 19.64
CA ILE A 170 -0.54 13.22 19.35
C ILE A 170 -0.43 13.03 17.84
N PHE A 171 -1.51 12.64 17.16
CA PHE A 171 -1.47 12.35 15.73
C PHE A 171 -1.17 13.58 14.86
N ALA A 172 -1.58 14.77 15.29
CA ALA A 172 -1.24 16.02 14.60
C ALA A 172 0.27 16.30 14.53
N SER A 173 1.06 15.71 15.44
CA SER A 173 2.52 15.81 15.40
C SER A 173 3.21 14.80 14.47
N CYS A 174 2.44 13.87 13.88
CA CYS A 174 2.99 12.85 13.00
C CYS A 174 3.56 13.46 11.72
N PRO A 175 4.79 13.09 11.30
CA PRO A 175 5.29 13.44 9.99
C PRO A 175 4.34 12.93 8.89
N SER A 176 4.23 13.69 7.80
CA SER A 176 3.41 13.30 6.64
C SER A 176 4.31 12.67 5.58
N ASP A 177 4.11 11.37 5.33
CA ASP A 177 4.86 10.64 4.31
C ASP A 177 4.04 9.49 3.71
N SER A 178 4.33 9.12 2.46
CA SER A 178 3.71 7.96 1.84
C SER A 178 4.41 6.66 2.27
N ILE A 179 3.70 5.54 2.19
CA ILE A 179 4.31 4.22 2.41
C ILE A 179 5.45 3.96 1.43
N ASP A 180 5.35 4.50 0.22
CA ASP A 180 6.36 4.36 -0.83
C ASP A 180 7.70 4.92 -0.35
N TYR A 181 7.74 6.20 0.04
CA TYR A 181 8.94 6.88 0.53
C TYR A 181 9.36 6.44 1.94
N ALA A 182 8.39 6.22 2.82
CA ALA A 182 8.69 5.87 4.20
C ALA A 182 9.30 4.48 4.34
N VAL A 183 8.85 3.51 3.52
CA VAL A 183 9.18 2.09 3.67
C VAL A 183 9.62 1.44 2.36
N MET A 184 8.79 1.50 1.30
CA MET A 184 8.97 0.62 0.14
C MET A 184 10.25 0.89 -0.66
N GLU A 185 10.70 2.13 -0.75
CA GLU A 185 11.97 2.50 -1.40
C GLU A 185 13.21 2.10 -0.58
N LYS A 186 13.05 1.81 0.71
CA LYS A 186 14.17 1.59 1.65
C LYS A 186 14.32 0.14 2.09
N THR A 187 13.24 -0.63 2.04
CA THR A 187 13.25 -2.00 2.55
C THR A 187 13.84 -2.98 1.56
N SER A 188 14.60 -3.96 2.06
CA SER A 188 15.06 -5.12 1.29
C SER A 188 14.02 -6.25 1.19
N GLU A 189 12.90 -6.11 1.92
CA GLU A 189 11.86 -7.14 1.97
C GLU A 189 10.72 -6.90 0.97
N ALA A 190 10.86 -5.90 0.08
CA ALA A 190 9.87 -5.63 -0.95
C ALA A 190 9.83 -6.78 -1.98
N ALA A 191 8.61 -7.21 -2.31
CA ALA A 191 8.34 -8.15 -3.39
C ALA A 191 7.20 -7.61 -4.26
N MET A 192 7.14 -8.09 -5.50
CA MET A 192 6.12 -7.65 -6.46
C MET A 192 5.42 -8.85 -7.09
N VAL A 193 4.09 -8.77 -7.16
CA VAL A 193 3.24 -9.64 -7.99
C VAL A 193 2.74 -8.82 -9.17
N THR A 194 2.93 -9.34 -10.38
CA THR A 194 2.43 -8.65 -11.59
C THR A 194 0.92 -8.77 -11.70
N LEU A 195 0.26 -7.66 -12.01
CA LEU A 195 -1.18 -7.57 -12.15
C LEU A 195 -1.55 -6.98 -13.52
N ASP A 196 -2.24 -7.78 -14.32
CA ASP A 196 -2.89 -7.38 -15.56
C ASP A 196 -4.40 -7.67 -15.43
N ALA A 197 -5.13 -6.73 -14.84
CA ALA A 197 -6.55 -6.86 -14.52
C ALA A 197 -7.37 -5.62 -14.92
N GLY A 198 -6.86 -4.83 -15.87
CA GLY A 198 -7.51 -3.59 -16.28
C GLY A 198 -7.59 -2.57 -15.13
N TRP A 199 -6.48 -2.40 -14.43
CA TRP A 199 -6.36 -1.42 -13.34
C TRP A 199 -6.29 0.01 -13.88
N SER A 200 -6.94 0.94 -13.17
CA SER A 200 -6.82 2.38 -13.34
C SER A 200 -6.95 3.08 -11.98
N ASP A 201 -6.15 4.11 -11.74
CA ASP A 201 -6.27 4.99 -10.57
C ASP A 201 -7.40 6.02 -10.70
N VAL A 202 -8.05 6.08 -11.88
CA VAL A 202 -9.11 7.05 -12.22
C VAL A 202 -8.70 8.49 -11.92
N GLY A 203 -7.41 8.80 -12.05
CA GLY A 203 -6.81 10.07 -11.66
C GLY A 203 -7.14 11.27 -12.56
N SER A 204 -7.89 11.06 -13.66
CA SER A 204 -8.27 12.10 -14.61
C SER A 204 -9.66 11.88 -15.19
N TRP A 205 -10.28 12.95 -15.71
CA TRP A 205 -11.56 12.83 -16.41
C TRP A 205 -11.48 11.92 -17.66
N SER A 206 -10.33 11.88 -18.34
CA SER A 206 -10.09 10.98 -19.47
C SER A 206 -10.11 9.51 -19.06
N SER A 207 -9.57 9.17 -17.90
CA SER A 207 -9.55 7.79 -17.38
C SER A 207 -10.96 7.22 -17.08
N LEU A 208 -11.97 8.08 -16.99
CA LEU A 208 -13.37 7.62 -16.83
C LEU A 208 -14.01 7.10 -18.14
N TRP A 209 -13.39 7.39 -19.30
CA TRP A 209 -13.92 6.99 -20.62
C TRP A 209 -13.17 5.79 -21.21
N GLU A 210 -12.08 5.35 -20.60
CA GLU A 210 -11.27 4.17 -20.97
C GLU A 210 -11.78 2.91 -20.25
#